data_c4a5ff8c24aaefc4f3ad6f9eb6b7b17a
#
_entry.id   c4a5ff8c24aaefc4f3ad6f9eb6b7b17a
#
_cell.length_a   1.000
_cell.length_b   1.000
_cell.length_c   1.000
_cell.angle_alpha   90.00
_cell.angle_beta   90.00
_cell.angle_gamma   90.00
#
_symmetry.space_group_name_H-M   'P 1'
#
loop_
_entity.id
_entity.type
_entity.pdbx_description
1 polymer ?
#
loop_
_entity_poly.entity_id
_entity_poly.type
_entity_poly.pdbx_seq_one_letter_code
_entity_poly.pdbx_strand_id
1 'polypeptide(L)'
;MTGSERPVNHHGDHPGFSGVTGQLCAVAFLLTGRLTGRLAADLTAVSPADHVLDIGCGPGNAARIAAARGAQVTGVDPSASMLRVARAVTRDPSVTWVRGGAEALPVPDAVATVGWALATVHHWPDVDAGLAEIRRALAPGARFLAVERQTEPDATGFASHGWTDAQAETFAAICESAGLTDARVESHRAGKRQVWTVHATRP
;
A
#
# COMPACT_ATOMS: atom_id res chain seq x y z
N MET A 1 -7.62 9.30 -31.81
CA MET A 1 -8.58 9.30 -30.69
C MET A 1 -7.79 8.84 -29.48
N THR A 2 -7.32 9.77 -28.69
CA THR A 2 -6.62 9.48 -27.41
C THR A 2 -7.69 8.99 -26.44
N GLY A 3 -7.72 7.67 -26.19
CA GLY A 3 -8.54 7.12 -25.13
C GLY A 3 -8.17 7.81 -23.82
N SER A 4 -9.17 8.34 -23.12
CA SER A 4 -8.98 8.91 -21.78
C SER A 4 -8.33 7.83 -20.91
N GLU A 5 -7.12 8.10 -20.45
CA GLU A 5 -6.40 7.19 -19.57
C GLU A 5 -7.19 7.03 -18.26
N ARG A 6 -7.28 5.78 -17.77
CA ARG A 6 -7.99 5.51 -16.52
C ARG A 6 -7.29 6.20 -15.36
N PRO A 7 -8.02 6.73 -14.36
CA PRO A 7 -7.40 7.30 -13.17
C PRO A 7 -6.60 6.23 -12.39
N VAL A 8 -5.64 6.65 -11.58
CA VAL A 8 -4.80 5.75 -10.77
C VAL A 8 -5.62 4.92 -9.78
N ASN A 9 -6.79 5.42 -9.38
CA ASN A 9 -7.72 4.79 -8.44
C ASN A 9 -8.99 4.23 -9.13
N HIS A 10 -8.85 3.65 -10.30
CA HIS A 10 -9.94 3.19 -11.18
C HIS A 10 -10.85 2.10 -10.57
N HIS A 11 -10.58 1.60 -9.39
CA HIS A 11 -11.42 0.70 -8.59
C HIS A 11 -11.92 1.34 -7.28
N GLY A 12 -11.78 2.66 -7.11
CA GLY A 12 -12.17 3.39 -5.90
C GLY A 12 -13.66 3.23 -5.54
N ASP A 13 -14.54 3.08 -6.53
CA ASP A 13 -15.99 2.91 -6.35
C ASP A 13 -16.43 1.45 -6.08
N HIS A 14 -15.48 0.50 -6.08
CA HIS A 14 -15.83 -0.90 -5.86
C HIS A 14 -16.07 -1.19 -4.38
N PRO A 15 -17.16 -1.95 -4.03
CA PRO A 15 -17.39 -2.33 -2.64
C PRO A 15 -16.18 -3.12 -2.12
N GLY A 16 -15.63 -2.67 -1.00
CA GLY A 16 -14.48 -3.31 -0.38
C GLY A 16 -14.74 -4.77 0.04
N PHE A 17 -13.69 -5.48 0.32
CA PHE A 17 -13.74 -6.89 0.77
C PHE A 17 -14.48 -7.02 2.10
N SER A 18 -15.77 -7.44 2.07
CA SER A 18 -16.61 -7.58 3.27
C SER A 18 -17.23 -8.98 3.37
N GLY A 19 -17.67 -9.37 4.56
CA GLY A 19 -18.35 -10.63 4.82
C GLY A 19 -17.51 -11.88 4.57
N VAL A 20 -18.18 -12.98 4.21
CA VAL A 20 -17.55 -14.30 3.94
C VAL A 20 -16.64 -14.24 2.71
N THR A 21 -17.04 -13.51 1.67
CA THR A 21 -16.23 -13.32 0.46
C THR A 21 -14.92 -12.60 0.79
N GLY A 22 -14.96 -11.58 1.67
CA GLY A 22 -13.76 -10.90 2.15
C GLY A 22 -12.82 -11.82 2.91
N GLN A 23 -13.33 -12.79 3.69
CA GLN A 23 -12.50 -13.77 4.40
C GLN A 23 -11.82 -14.75 3.45
N LEU A 24 -12.51 -15.24 2.42
CA LEU A 24 -11.91 -16.10 1.41
C LEU A 24 -10.82 -15.37 0.62
N CYS A 25 -11.05 -14.12 0.25
CA CYS A 25 -10.04 -13.28 -0.39
C CYS A 25 -8.83 -13.05 0.53
N ALA A 26 -9.05 -12.81 1.84
CA ALA A 26 -7.98 -12.63 2.81
C ALA A 26 -7.07 -13.87 2.89
N VAL A 27 -7.63 -15.08 2.89
CA VAL A 27 -6.86 -16.34 2.88
C VAL A 27 -6.05 -16.45 1.57
N ALA A 28 -6.64 -16.14 0.41
CA ALA A 28 -5.93 -16.14 -0.86
C ALA A 28 -4.77 -15.12 -0.86
N PHE A 29 -4.98 -13.92 -0.30
CA PHE A 29 -3.94 -12.91 -0.17
C PHE A 29 -2.82 -13.30 0.80
N LEU A 30 -3.09 -14.08 1.85
CA LEU A 30 -2.05 -14.64 2.72
C LEU A 30 -1.02 -15.48 1.94
N LEU A 31 -1.46 -16.17 0.89
CA LEU A 31 -0.59 -17.02 0.08
C LEU A 31 0.19 -16.21 -0.97
N THR A 32 -0.37 -15.12 -1.49
CA THR A 32 0.17 -14.40 -2.65
C THR A 32 0.94 -13.11 -2.31
N GLY A 33 0.61 -12.44 -1.20
CA GLY A 33 1.16 -11.10 -0.86
C GLY A 33 2.56 -11.08 -0.25
N ARG A 34 3.16 -12.25 0.08
CA ARG A 34 4.45 -12.30 0.80
C ARG A 34 5.62 -11.75 0.00
N LEU A 35 5.62 -11.93 -1.32
CA LEU A 35 6.74 -11.50 -2.16
C LEU A 35 6.77 -9.98 -2.35
N THR A 36 5.61 -9.35 -2.49
CA THR A 36 5.49 -7.89 -2.52
C THR A 36 5.95 -7.26 -1.20
N GLY A 37 5.55 -7.84 -0.06
CA GLY A 37 6.00 -7.37 1.25
C GLY A 37 7.52 -7.50 1.46
N ARG A 38 8.16 -8.58 0.96
CA ARG A 38 9.63 -8.72 0.98
C ARG A 38 10.31 -7.66 0.12
N LEU A 39 9.83 -7.48 -1.10
CA LEU A 39 10.34 -6.44 -2.00
C LEU A 39 10.23 -5.05 -1.36
N ALA A 40 9.06 -4.71 -0.79
CA ALA A 40 8.87 -3.43 -0.11
C ALA A 40 9.86 -3.24 1.05
N ALA A 41 10.05 -4.27 1.87
CA ALA A 41 10.97 -4.22 2.99
C ALA A 41 12.45 -4.10 2.56
N ASP A 42 12.82 -4.71 1.42
CA ASP A 42 14.16 -4.58 0.83
C ASP A 42 14.37 -3.18 0.24
N LEU A 43 13.44 -2.70 -0.58
CA LEU A 43 13.53 -1.39 -1.24
C LEU A 43 13.51 -0.21 -0.24
N THR A 44 12.80 -0.35 0.87
CA THR A 44 12.78 0.67 1.92
C THR A 44 13.79 0.40 3.03
N ALA A 45 14.64 -0.61 2.89
CA ALA A 45 15.69 -0.99 3.86
C ALA A 45 15.17 -1.00 5.32
N VAL A 46 14.00 -1.63 5.54
CA VAL A 46 13.37 -1.68 6.87
C VAL A 46 14.29 -2.31 7.90
N SER A 47 14.39 -1.67 9.04
CA SER A 47 15.29 -1.99 10.15
C SER A 47 14.56 -1.92 11.52
N PRO A 48 15.19 -2.35 12.62
CA PRO A 48 14.63 -2.22 13.96
C PRO A 48 14.40 -0.76 14.44
N ALA A 49 15.01 0.22 13.77
CA ALA A 49 14.81 1.64 14.09
C ALA A 49 13.54 2.22 13.44
N ASP A 50 12.86 1.44 12.59
CA ASP A 50 11.72 1.93 11.84
C ASP A 50 10.38 1.68 12.53
N HIS A 51 9.45 2.63 12.29
CA HIS A 51 8.03 2.43 12.46
C HIS A 51 7.38 2.41 11.07
N VAL A 52 6.89 1.27 10.65
CA VAL A 52 6.25 1.07 9.34
C VAL A 52 4.75 1.29 9.46
N LEU A 53 4.19 2.15 8.63
CA LEU A 53 2.75 2.34 8.43
C LEU A 53 2.35 1.61 7.14
N ASP A 54 1.65 0.48 7.28
CA ASP A 54 1.18 -0.38 6.18
C ASP A 54 -0.29 -0.05 5.88
N ILE A 55 -0.54 0.73 4.81
CA ILE A 55 -1.84 1.29 4.44
C ILE A 55 -2.51 0.35 3.45
N GLY A 56 -3.76 -0.07 3.75
CA GLY A 56 -4.42 -1.16 3.04
C GLY A 56 -3.73 -2.50 3.32
N CYS A 57 -3.36 -2.73 4.58
CA CYS A 57 -2.51 -3.86 4.99
C CYS A 57 -3.13 -5.25 4.74
N GLY A 58 -4.43 -5.32 4.43
CA GLY A 58 -5.14 -6.57 4.23
C GLY A 58 -4.97 -7.55 5.38
N PRO A 59 -4.65 -8.84 5.11
CA PRO A 59 -4.42 -9.84 6.14
C PRO A 59 -3.01 -9.76 6.76
N GLY A 60 -2.26 -8.67 6.55
CA GLY A 60 -1.03 -8.31 7.24
C GLY A 60 0.24 -9.03 6.79
N ASN A 61 0.36 -9.40 5.53
CA ASN A 61 1.57 -10.09 5.03
C ASN A 61 2.82 -9.22 5.12
N ALA A 62 2.73 -7.97 4.66
CA ALA A 62 3.86 -7.04 4.65
C ALA A 62 4.19 -6.59 6.08
N ALA A 63 3.18 -6.30 6.88
CA ALA A 63 3.35 -5.96 8.29
C ALA A 63 4.16 -7.02 9.06
N ARG A 64 3.85 -8.32 8.88
CA ARG A 64 4.62 -9.41 9.52
C ARG A 64 6.06 -9.49 9.04
N ILE A 65 6.32 -9.13 7.79
CA ILE A 65 7.69 -9.12 7.25
C ILE A 65 8.48 -7.98 7.86
N ALA A 66 7.89 -6.79 8.01
CA ALA A 66 8.52 -5.66 8.68
C ALA A 66 8.81 -5.98 10.16
N ALA A 67 7.83 -6.53 10.89
CA ALA A 67 8.00 -6.96 12.27
C ALA A 67 9.12 -8.01 12.43
N ALA A 68 9.22 -8.96 11.51
CA ALA A 68 10.30 -9.95 11.50
C ALA A 68 11.69 -9.33 11.25
N ARG A 69 11.78 -8.08 10.78
CA ARG A 69 13.01 -7.28 10.70
C ARG A 69 13.25 -6.43 11.95
N GLY A 70 12.39 -6.54 12.95
CA GLY A 70 12.48 -5.83 14.21
C GLY A 70 11.75 -4.47 14.24
N ALA A 71 11.11 -4.06 13.16
CA ALA A 71 10.39 -2.79 13.09
C ALA A 71 9.11 -2.80 13.95
N GLN A 72 8.71 -1.64 14.46
CA GLN A 72 7.35 -1.39 14.91
C GLN A 72 6.44 -1.26 13.67
N VAL A 73 5.21 -1.75 13.74
CA VAL A 73 4.30 -1.72 12.60
C VAL A 73 2.90 -1.29 13.00
N THR A 74 2.33 -0.37 12.27
CA THR A 74 0.90 -0.07 12.31
C THR A 74 0.27 -0.44 10.98
N GLY A 75 -0.57 -1.49 10.97
CA GLY A 75 -1.35 -1.89 9.80
C GLY A 75 -2.73 -1.25 9.84
N VAL A 76 -3.09 -0.51 8.78
CA VAL A 76 -4.38 0.15 8.62
C VAL A 76 -5.14 -0.48 7.46
N ASP A 77 -6.41 -0.86 7.66
CA ASP A 77 -7.28 -1.40 6.61
C ASP A 77 -8.75 -1.05 6.88
N PRO A 78 -9.55 -0.66 5.89
CA PRO A 78 -10.97 -0.36 6.09
C PRO A 78 -11.80 -1.62 6.37
N SER A 79 -11.34 -2.79 5.92
CA SER A 79 -12.06 -4.06 6.05
C SER A 79 -11.86 -4.71 7.42
N ALA A 80 -12.92 -4.77 8.23
CA ALA A 80 -12.91 -5.48 9.50
C ALA A 80 -12.63 -7.00 9.34
N SER A 81 -12.99 -7.60 8.20
CA SER A 81 -12.69 -9.01 7.91
C SER A 81 -11.21 -9.24 7.65
N MET A 82 -10.53 -8.36 6.92
CA MET A 82 -9.08 -8.40 6.72
C MET A 82 -8.33 -8.29 8.05
N LEU A 83 -8.68 -7.30 8.87
CA LEU A 83 -8.05 -7.11 10.18
C LEU A 83 -8.32 -8.26 11.17
N ARG A 84 -9.48 -8.91 11.07
CA ARG A 84 -9.76 -10.11 11.88
C ARG A 84 -8.79 -11.24 11.54
N VAL A 85 -8.56 -11.48 10.24
CA VAL A 85 -7.57 -12.47 9.80
C VAL A 85 -6.17 -12.05 10.20
N ALA A 86 -5.79 -10.78 9.99
CA ALA A 86 -4.49 -10.25 10.37
C ALA A 86 -4.18 -10.50 11.86
N ARG A 87 -5.11 -10.17 12.75
CA ARG A 87 -4.99 -10.45 14.21
C ARG A 87 -4.91 -11.93 14.54
N ALA A 88 -5.66 -12.77 13.85
CA ALA A 88 -5.68 -14.22 14.10
C ALA A 88 -4.34 -14.90 13.73
N VAL A 89 -3.65 -14.41 12.70
CA VAL A 89 -2.40 -15.00 12.18
C VAL A 89 -1.14 -14.29 12.65
N THR A 90 -1.26 -13.20 13.41
CA THR A 90 -0.13 -12.40 13.90
C THR A 90 -0.19 -12.29 15.42
N ARG A 91 0.85 -12.79 16.08
CA ARG A 91 1.01 -12.73 17.55
C ARG A 91 2.17 -11.83 17.99
N ASP A 92 2.79 -11.14 17.04
CA ASP A 92 3.93 -10.26 17.29
C ASP A 92 3.45 -8.96 17.95
N PRO A 93 3.93 -8.62 19.17
CA PRO A 93 3.49 -7.43 19.91
C PRO A 93 3.96 -6.12 19.25
N SER A 94 4.92 -6.17 18.35
CA SER A 94 5.37 -4.99 17.59
C SER A 94 4.36 -4.56 16.52
N VAL A 95 3.30 -5.35 16.26
CA VAL A 95 2.30 -5.05 15.23
C VAL A 95 0.97 -4.60 15.84
N THR A 96 0.55 -3.39 15.50
CA THR A 96 -0.75 -2.84 15.85
C THR A 96 -1.67 -2.83 14.62
N TRP A 97 -2.93 -3.23 14.79
CA TRP A 97 -3.94 -3.26 13.74
C TRP A 97 -5.04 -2.24 14.01
N VAL A 98 -5.25 -1.30 13.09
CA VAL A 98 -6.22 -0.22 13.22
C VAL A 98 -7.17 -0.20 12.02
N ARG A 99 -8.46 0.04 12.26
CA ARG A 99 -9.44 0.16 11.19
C ARG A 99 -9.50 1.61 10.70
N GLY A 100 -9.28 1.82 9.39
CA GLY A 100 -9.34 3.13 8.75
C GLY A 100 -9.10 3.03 7.25
N GLY A 101 -9.50 4.06 6.50
CA GLY A 101 -9.15 4.26 5.09
C GLY A 101 -7.88 5.09 4.97
N ALA A 102 -7.34 5.16 3.75
CA ALA A 102 -6.17 5.98 3.46
C ALA A 102 -6.46 7.48 3.64
N GLU A 103 -7.70 7.89 3.38
CA GLU A 103 -8.17 9.28 3.40
C GLU A 103 -8.36 9.85 4.82
N ALA A 104 -8.30 9.00 5.85
CA ALA A 104 -8.42 9.37 7.26
C ALA A 104 -7.66 8.35 8.12
N LEU A 105 -6.34 8.44 8.12
CA LEU A 105 -5.47 7.51 8.85
C LEU A 105 -5.59 7.72 10.37
N PRO A 106 -6.05 6.71 11.12
CA PRO A 106 -6.23 6.83 12.57
C PRO A 106 -4.91 6.66 13.32
N VAL A 107 -3.92 7.47 12.97
CA VAL A 107 -2.59 7.49 13.56
C VAL A 107 -2.15 8.93 13.85
N PRO A 108 -1.27 9.16 14.83
CA PRO A 108 -0.71 10.49 15.11
C PRO A 108 0.11 11.05 13.92
N ASP A 109 0.33 12.36 13.94
CA ASP A 109 1.24 13.03 13.02
C ASP A 109 2.67 12.56 13.23
N ALA A 110 3.43 12.50 12.15
CA ALA A 110 4.86 12.21 12.14
C ALA A 110 5.26 10.92 12.91
N VAL A 111 4.36 9.93 12.97
CA VAL A 111 4.59 8.69 13.72
C VAL A 111 5.43 7.67 12.98
N ALA A 112 5.40 7.66 11.65
CA ALA A 112 6.02 6.60 10.85
C ALA A 112 7.28 7.09 10.13
N THR A 113 8.33 6.25 10.10
CA THR A 113 9.57 6.48 9.33
C THR A 113 9.52 5.81 7.96
N VAL A 114 8.57 4.89 7.76
CA VAL A 114 8.31 4.21 6.49
C VAL A 114 6.80 4.11 6.28
N GLY A 115 6.30 4.54 5.12
CA GLY A 115 4.93 4.34 4.70
C GLY A 115 4.85 3.38 3.52
N TRP A 116 3.92 2.43 3.56
CA TRP A 116 3.65 1.51 2.46
C TRP A 116 2.21 1.57 1.99
N ALA A 117 2.02 1.51 0.66
CA ALA A 117 0.75 1.30 -0.01
C ALA A 117 0.92 0.17 -1.05
N LEU A 118 0.64 -1.08 -0.66
CA LEU A 118 0.98 -2.27 -1.44
C LEU A 118 -0.27 -2.89 -2.08
N ALA A 119 -0.45 -2.71 -3.39
CA ALA A 119 -1.60 -3.15 -4.18
C ALA A 119 -2.94 -2.64 -3.61
N THR A 120 -3.02 -1.36 -3.30
CA THR A 120 -4.16 -0.75 -2.62
C THR A 120 -4.57 0.61 -3.18
N VAL A 121 -3.66 1.40 -3.78
CA VAL A 121 -3.95 2.76 -4.25
C VAL A 121 -5.07 2.77 -5.30
N HIS A 122 -5.11 1.76 -6.17
CA HIS A 122 -6.16 1.65 -7.19
C HIS A 122 -7.58 1.46 -6.61
N HIS A 123 -7.69 1.22 -5.30
CA HIS A 123 -8.95 1.12 -4.54
C HIS A 123 -9.29 2.37 -3.70
N TRP A 124 -8.41 3.38 -3.63
CA TRP A 124 -8.68 4.53 -2.78
C TRP A 124 -9.78 5.41 -3.39
N PRO A 125 -10.82 5.77 -2.64
CA PRO A 125 -11.84 6.71 -3.10
C PRO A 125 -11.28 8.08 -3.49
N ASP A 126 -10.32 8.60 -2.70
CA ASP A 126 -9.70 9.90 -2.89
C ASP A 126 -8.16 9.80 -2.69
N VAL A 127 -7.42 9.89 -3.78
CA VAL A 127 -5.96 9.78 -3.77
C VAL A 127 -5.30 11.00 -3.12
N ASP A 128 -5.84 12.19 -3.36
CA ASP A 128 -5.27 13.43 -2.84
C ASP A 128 -5.42 13.48 -1.32
N ALA A 129 -6.60 13.13 -0.79
CA ALA A 129 -6.84 13.00 0.65
C ALA A 129 -5.94 11.90 1.26
N GLY A 130 -5.78 10.76 0.58
CA GLY A 130 -4.89 9.69 1.03
C GLY A 130 -3.43 10.12 1.14
N LEU A 131 -2.92 10.84 0.14
CA LEU A 131 -1.54 11.35 0.16
C LEU A 131 -1.34 12.48 1.17
N ALA A 132 -2.34 13.33 1.40
CA ALA A 132 -2.29 14.33 2.45
C ALA A 132 -2.15 13.68 3.84
N GLU A 133 -2.92 12.62 4.10
CA GLU A 133 -2.84 11.85 5.34
C GLU A 133 -1.50 11.11 5.48
N ILE A 134 -0.99 10.52 4.41
CA ILE A 134 0.34 9.89 4.39
C ILE A 134 1.41 10.92 4.75
N ARG A 135 1.39 12.09 4.10
CA ARG A 135 2.33 13.16 4.40
C ARG A 135 2.23 13.63 5.86
N ARG A 136 1.04 13.70 6.44
CA ARG A 136 0.81 14.02 7.85
C ARG A 136 1.41 12.96 8.77
N ALA A 137 1.14 11.68 8.49
CA ALA A 137 1.52 10.56 9.34
C ALA A 137 3.03 10.21 9.28
N LEU A 138 3.70 10.53 8.17
CA LEU A 138 5.13 10.30 8.01
C LEU A 138 5.95 11.36 8.76
N ALA A 139 7.03 10.95 9.41
CA ALA A 139 8.03 11.84 9.99
C ALA A 139 8.86 12.53 8.89
N PRO A 140 9.47 13.72 9.15
CA PRO A 140 10.44 14.31 8.23
C PRO A 140 11.57 13.33 7.87
N GLY A 141 11.91 13.23 6.59
CA GLY A 141 12.88 12.27 6.06
C GLY A 141 12.35 10.84 5.89
N ALA A 142 11.08 10.58 6.21
CA ALA A 142 10.47 9.25 6.07
C ALA A 142 10.33 8.85 4.60
N ARG A 143 10.51 7.55 4.36
CA ARG A 143 10.40 6.92 3.03
C ARG A 143 8.97 6.46 2.77
N PHE A 144 8.44 6.80 1.61
CA PHE A 144 7.17 6.28 1.13
C PHE A 144 7.39 5.34 -0.05
N LEU A 145 6.63 4.26 -0.11
CA LEU A 145 6.65 3.30 -1.21
C LEU A 145 5.23 2.83 -1.54
N ALA A 146 4.79 3.11 -2.76
CA ALA A 146 3.64 2.44 -3.36
C ALA A 146 4.11 1.32 -4.28
N VAL A 147 3.39 0.19 -4.28
CA VAL A 147 3.66 -0.95 -5.17
C VAL A 147 2.36 -1.41 -5.80
N GLU A 148 2.30 -1.41 -7.13
CA GLU A 148 1.15 -1.91 -7.89
C GLU A 148 1.59 -2.90 -8.95
N ARG A 149 0.71 -3.86 -9.29
CA ARG A 149 0.97 -4.80 -10.38
C ARG A 149 1.02 -4.05 -11.71
N GLN A 150 1.93 -4.44 -12.61
CA GLN A 150 1.90 -3.96 -13.99
C GLN A 150 0.71 -4.55 -14.73
N THR A 151 -0.05 -3.71 -15.41
CA THR A 151 -1.22 -4.08 -16.21
C THR A 151 -1.16 -3.44 -17.58
N GLU A 152 -1.81 -4.09 -18.55
CA GLU A 152 -1.99 -3.52 -19.88
C GLU A 152 -3.13 -2.48 -19.89
N PRO A 153 -3.09 -1.48 -20.77
CA PRO A 153 -4.09 -0.41 -20.82
C PRO A 153 -5.54 -0.90 -21.04
N ASP A 154 -5.69 -2.01 -21.77
CA ASP A 154 -6.98 -2.63 -22.11
C ASP A 154 -7.38 -3.77 -21.18
N ALA A 155 -6.62 -4.02 -20.12
CA ALA A 155 -6.91 -5.04 -19.13
C ALA A 155 -8.28 -4.83 -18.48
N THR A 156 -9.01 -5.92 -18.25
CA THR A 156 -10.34 -5.92 -17.62
C THR A 156 -10.43 -6.95 -16.49
N GLY A 157 -11.43 -6.81 -15.61
CA GLY A 157 -11.67 -7.71 -14.48
C GLY A 157 -10.44 -7.83 -13.58
N PHE A 158 -10.07 -9.03 -13.15
CA PHE A 158 -8.90 -9.24 -12.28
C PHE A 158 -7.56 -8.85 -12.92
N ALA A 159 -7.49 -8.78 -14.25
CA ALA A 159 -6.28 -8.35 -14.94
C ALA A 159 -6.04 -6.83 -14.80
N SER A 160 -7.06 -6.04 -14.57
CA SER A 160 -6.95 -4.58 -14.42
C SER A 160 -6.54 -4.10 -13.03
N HIS A 161 -6.45 -4.98 -12.01
CA HIS A 161 -5.99 -4.59 -10.67
C HIS A 161 -4.49 -4.31 -10.69
N GLY A 162 -4.12 -3.06 -10.72
CA GLY A 162 -2.75 -2.55 -10.83
C GLY A 162 -2.68 -1.34 -11.74
N TRP A 163 -1.50 -0.97 -12.20
CA TRP A 163 -1.27 0.22 -13.01
C TRP A 163 -0.61 -0.08 -14.34
N THR A 164 -0.94 0.73 -15.35
CA THR A 164 -0.12 0.93 -16.54
C THR A 164 1.11 1.76 -16.18
N ASP A 165 2.06 1.87 -17.09
CA ASP A 165 3.22 2.76 -16.98
C ASP A 165 2.80 4.21 -16.73
N ALA A 166 1.90 4.72 -17.55
CA ALA A 166 1.43 6.10 -17.43
C ALA A 166 0.66 6.37 -16.13
N GLN A 167 -0.08 5.39 -15.58
CA GLN A 167 -0.69 5.52 -14.25
C GLN A 167 0.36 5.58 -13.13
N ALA A 168 1.45 4.82 -13.24
CA ALA A 168 2.54 4.89 -12.26
C ALA A 168 3.24 6.26 -12.29
N GLU A 169 3.52 6.80 -13.48
CA GLU A 169 4.08 8.15 -13.66
C GLU A 169 3.11 9.23 -13.16
N THR A 170 1.82 9.08 -13.45
CA THR A 170 0.78 10.00 -12.94
C THR A 170 0.76 10.00 -11.42
N PHE A 171 0.85 8.83 -10.78
CA PHE A 171 0.86 8.75 -9.31
C PHE A 171 2.13 9.37 -8.71
N ALA A 172 3.29 9.22 -9.34
CA ALA A 172 4.50 9.90 -8.92
C ALA A 172 4.34 11.44 -8.94
N ALA A 173 3.75 11.98 -10.02
CA ALA A 173 3.47 13.42 -10.12
C ALA A 173 2.46 13.90 -9.04
N ILE A 174 1.44 13.08 -8.72
CA ILE A 174 0.48 13.38 -7.64
C ILE A 174 1.19 13.37 -6.28
N CYS A 175 2.13 12.44 -6.02
CA CYS A 175 2.95 12.44 -4.80
C CYS A 175 3.72 13.75 -4.62
N GLU A 176 4.34 14.27 -5.67
CA GLU A 176 5.04 15.56 -5.64
C GLU A 176 4.09 16.73 -5.39
N SER A 177 2.93 16.71 -6.05
CA SER A 177 1.88 17.72 -5.84
C SER A 177 1.34 17.73 -4.40
N ALA A 178 1.32 16.57 -3.74
CA ALA A 178 0.95 16.41 -2.34
C ALA A 178 2.08 16.83 -1.36
N GLY A 179 3.24 17.26 -1.87
CA GLY A 179 4.38 17.73 -1.07
C GLY A 179 5.29 16.62 -0.54
N LEU A 180 5.28 15.45 -1.16
CA LEU A 180 6.36 14.48 -1.08
C LEU A 180 7.43 14.85 -2.13
N THR A 181 8.68 14.46 -1.91
CA THR A 181 9.79 14.79 -2.82
C THR A 181 10.45 13.53 -3.35
N ASP A 182 11.29 13.70 -4.37
CA ASP A 182 12.08 12.62 -4.97
C ASP A 182 11.22 11.46 -5.49
N ALA A 183 10.02 11.79 -6.00
CA ALA A 183 9.11 10.78 -6.54
C ALA A 183 9.72 10.16 -7.81
N ARG A 184 9.85 8.83 -7.81
CA ARG A 184 10.40 8.09 -8.96
C ARG A 184 9.69 6.77 -9.16
N VAL A 185 9.51 6.39 -10.40
CA VAL A 185 8.91 5.13 -10.84
C VAL A 185 10.02 4.14 -11.20
N GLU A 186 9.89 2.91 -10.72
CA GLU A 186 10.80 1.83 -11.08
C GLU A 186 10.01 0.55 -11.37
N SER A 187 10.51 -0.29 -12.28
CA SER A 187 9.96 -1.61 -12.57
C SER A 187 10.71 -2.68 -11.80
N HIS A 188 10.00 -3.51 -11.05
CA HIS A 188 10.58 -4.61 -10.27
C HIS A 188 9.84 -5.92 -10.49
N ARG A 189 10.39 -7.00 -9.93
CA ARG A 189 9.76 -8.33 -9.90
C ARG A 189 9.46 -8.76 -8.47
N ALA A 190 8.19 -9.09 -8.21
CA ALA A 190 7.76 -9.77 -7.00
C ALA A 190 7.42 -11.24 -7.34
N GLY A 191 8.43 -12.09 -7.35
CA GLY A 191 8.33 -13.47 -7.85
C GLY A 191 8.13 -13.53 -9.37
N LYS A 192 6.97 -14.06 -9.82
CA LYS A 192 6.63 -14.13 -11.25
C LYS A 192 5.91 -12.86 -11.77
N ARG A 193 5.54 -11.93 -10.88
CA ARG A 193 4.77 -10.73 -11.24
C ARG A 193 5.69 -9.55 -11.46
N GLN A 194 5.48 -8.81 -12.54
CA GLN A 194 6.05 -7.48 -12.70
C GLN A 194 5.21 -6.48 -11.91
N VAL A 195 5.88 -5.54 -11.27
CA VAL A 195 5.24 -4.49 -10.46
C VAL A 195 5.87 -3.14 -10.77
N TRP A 196 5.06 -2.09 -10.70
CA TRP A 196 5.53 -0.73 -10.58
C TRP A 196 5.76 -0.40 -9.11
N THR A 197 6.84 0.30 -8.83
CA THR A 197 7.10 0.90 -7.53
C THR A 197 7.22 2.41 -7.71
N VAL A 198 6.52 3.16 -6.87
CA VAL A 198 6.67 4.60 -6.77
C VAL A 198 7.26 4.91 -5.40
N HIS A 199 8.48 5.41 -5.41
CA HIS A 199 9.19 5.88 -4.22
C HIS A 199 8.95 7.37 -4.04
N ALA A 200 8.88 7.83 -2.81
CA ALA A 200 8.91 9.25 -2.48
C ALA A 200 9.42 9.46 -1.05
N THR A 201 9.77 10.68 -0.72
CA THR A 201 10.29 11.07 0.61
C THR A 201 9.43 12.21 1.18
N ARG A 202 9.16 12.17 2.48
CA ARG A 202 8.59 13.33 3.17
C ARG A 202 9.72 14.30 3.50
N PRO A 203 9.72 15.54 2.96
CA PRO A 203 10.74 16.54 3.27
C PRO A 203 10.69 17.01 4.74
#